data_2fe95b64d8bc770bcae940b54f1e5ce1
#
_entry.id   2fe95b64d8bc770bcae940b54f1e5ce1
#
_cell.length_a   1.000
_cell.length_b   1.000
_cell.length_c   1.000
_cell.angle_alpha   90.00
_cell.angle_beta   90.00
_cell.angle_gamma   90.00
#
_symmetry.space_group_name_H-M   'P 1'
#
loop_
_entity.id
_entity.type
_entity.pdbx_description
1 polymer ?
#
loop_
_entity_poly.entity_id
_entity_poly.type
_entity_poly.pdbx_seq_one_letter_code
_entity_poly.pdbx_strand_id
1 'polypeptide(L)'
;MGSNDPEPVNLCVWWKQFKDPTLDTLVEKAFANNFDLLQAFERIRQVRAYYNIQTANLFPSLDFNGTFSRYATSQNLFDSPFLGPRIQNLFQLGFDVNWEIDLFGRLRNLKAAAQADLIATKDDYISLMVTVLADVARNYTLYRAFEKKGENLKRQIQVKKTINDLNRSLAKSGLESWDLFYLTRAQIRALEAKVPPLQMQMEYAVNRLAVLTGEQPEFFTIKGEGDILKARGLIPLNIPSKLLQRRPDIRKKERELAAATHRTAAAVADFFPTFSLSGSYGWEASRFFKWFRPESSSWDITPGLALPLINFGRIQSQVQIKAAEQKEVFYAYQAVVLKALEEVENNLFTYMQQQGRIATLELEYKDFLENQALALSRFTSGLSPLVEALNQEWNYLNVEYEWIEANQVLSESLIALYKSLGGEWECFGTL
;
A
#
# COMPACT_ATOMS: atom_id res chain seq x y z
N MET A 1 -38.77 -17.45 -17.64
CA MET A 1 -37.90 -17.81 -16.52
C MET A 1 -36.53 -17.35 -16.91
N GLY A 2 -36.15 -16.10 -16.55
CA GLY A 2 -34.84 -15.56 -16.76
C GLY A 2 -33.95 -16.01 -15.60
N SER A 3 -32.85 -16.67 -15.89
CA SER A 3 -31.84 -17.02 -14.90
C SER A 3 -31.25 -15.71 -14.32
N ASN A 4 -31.62 -15.41 -13.08
CA ASN A 4 -30.98 -14.38 -12.28
C ASN A 4 -29.66 -14.93 -11.71
N ASP A 5 -28.78 -15.44 -12.57
CA ASP A 5 -27.43 -15.70 -12.14
C ASP A 5 -26.73 -14.33 -12.02
N PRO A 6 -26.25 -13.96 -10.83
CA PRO A 6 -25.54 -12.69 -10.67
C PRO A 6 -24.30 -12.70 -11.55
N GLU A 7 -24.11 -11.64 -12.33
CA GLU A 7 -22.93 -11.45 -13.15
C GLU A 7 -21.66 -11.59 -12.29
N PRO A 8 -20.61 -12.26 -12.80
CA PRO A 8 -19.35 -12.37 -12.09
C PRO A 8 -18.83 -10.96 -11.80
N VAL A 9 -18.52 -10.68 -10.53
CA VAL A 9 -18.00 -9.39 -10.09
C VAL A 9 -16.69 -9.12 -10.83
N ASN A 10 -16.63 -8.00 -11.54
CA ASN A 10 -15.38 -7.50 -12.12
C ASN A 10 -14.49 -7.00 -10.96
N LEU A 11 -13.51 -7.81 -10.57
CA LEU A 11 -12.61 -7.52 -9.45
C LEU A 11 -11.72 -6.29 -9.70
N CYS A 12 -11.60 -5.84 -10.95
CA CYS A 12 -10.86 -4.62 -11.30
C CYS A 12 -11.48 -3.34 -10.74
N VAL A 13 -12.78 -3.32 -10.66
CA VAL A 13 -13.58 -2.17 -10.20
C VAL A 13 -14.61 -2.64 -9.16
N TRP A 14 -14.11 -3.49 -8.25
CA TRP A 14 -14.96 -4.16 -7.25
C TRP A 14 -15.82 -3.19 -6.43
N TRP A 15 -15.39 -1.95 -6.21
CA TRP A 15 -16.15 -0.94 -5.48
C TRP A 15 -17.40 -0.47 -6.22
N LYS A 16 -17.47 -0.60 -7.56
CA LYS A 16 -18.66 -0.24 -8.35
C LYS A 16 -19.87 -1.10 -8.04
N GLN A 17 -19.68 -2.28 -7.42
CA GLN A 17 -20.79 -3.10 -6.94
C GLN A 17 -21.66 -2.40 -5.88
N PHE A 18 -21.09 -1.45 -5.14
CA PHE A 18 -21.83 -0.64 -4.18
C PHE A 18 -22.77 0.38 -4.85
N LYS A 19 -22.61 0.63 -6.14
CA LYS A 19 -23.41 1.56 -6.95
C LYS A 19 -23.53 2.94 -6.35
N ASP A 20 -22.45 3.44 -5.74
CA ASP A 20 -22.39 4.76 -5.12
C ASP A 20 -21.43 5.67 -5.91
N PRO A 21 -21.94 6.70 -6.60
CA PRO A 21 -21.12 7.60 -7.42
C PRO A 21 -20.15 8.45 -6.59
N THR A 22 -20.46 8.68 -5.29
CA THR A 22 -19.57 9.41 -4.40
C THR A 22 -18.33 8.57 -4.09
N LEU A 23 -18.52 7.26 -3.83
CA LEU A 23 -17.42 6.33 -3.66
C LEU A 23 -16.54 6.26 -4.91
N ASP A 24 -17.14 6.17 -6.10
CA ASP A 24 -16.40 6.16 -7.37
C ASP A 24 -15.51 7.41 -7.50
N THR A 25 -16.07 8.58 -7.23
CA THR A 25 -15.32 9.85 -7.28
C THR A 25 -14.17 9.90 -6.26
N LEU A 26 -14.39 9.41 -5.03
CA LEU A 26 -13.37 9.37 -3.99
C LEU A 26 -12.22 8.43 -4.36
N VAL A 27 -12.54 7.27 -4.94
CA VAL A 27 -11.54 6.30 -5.42
C VAL A 27 -10.70 6.91 -6.55
N GLU A 28 -11.33 7.56 -7.54
CA GLU A 28 -10.62 8.22 -8.64
C GLU A 28 -9.71 9.34 -8.14
N LYS A 29 -10.18 10.19 -7.22
CA LYS A 29 -9.37 11.23 -6.58
C LYS A 29 -8.19 10.65 -5.81
N ALA A 30 -8.40 9.61 -5.01
CA ALA A 30 -7.35 8.96 -4.26
C ALA A 30 -6.29 8.36 -5.18
N PHE A 31 -6.70 7.70 -6.27
CA PHE A 31 -5.77 7.16 -7.25
C PHE A 31 -4.90 8.25 -7.90
N ALA A 32 -5.48 9.41 -8.20
CA ALA A 32 -4.77 10.50 -8.87
C ALA A 32 -3.87 11.32 -7.92
N ASN A 33 -4.27 11.54 -6.67
CA ASN A 33 -3.68 12.56 -5.80
C ASN A 33 -3.07 12.02 -4.51
N ASN A 34 -3.17 10.72 -4.22
CA ASN A 34 -2.62 10.16 -3.00
C ASN A 34 -1.09 10.27 -2.96
N PHE A 35 -0.55 10.93 -1.94
CA PHE A 35 0.88 11.19 -1.83
C PHE A 35 1.72 9.92 -1.61
N ASP A 36 1.16 8.89 -0.98
CA ASP A 36 1.87 7.61 -0.80
C ASP A 36 2.04 6.91 -2.16
N LEU A 37 1.01 6.95 -3.03
CA LEU A 37 1.08 6.43 -4.39
C LEU A 37 2.07 7.23 -5.26
N LEU A 38 2.03 8.55 -5.19
CA LEU A 38 2.98 9.42 -5.90
C LEU A 38 4.42 9.15 -5.45
N GLN A 39 4.65 9.01 -4.15
CA GLN A 39 5.96 8.65 -3.59
C GLN A 39 6.43 7.27 -4.08
N ALA A 40 5.55 6.27 -4.07
CA ALA A 40 5.88 4.93 -4.55
C ALA A 40 6.18 4.92 -6.06
N PHE A 41 5.49 5.75 -6.86
CA PHE A 41 5.78 5.92 -8.28
C PHE A 41 7.19 6.52 -8.50
N GLU A 42 7.58 7.54 -7.74
CA GLU A 42 8.95 8.09 -7.83
C GLU A 42 10.00 7.08 -7.37
N ARG A 43 9.68 6.18 -6.44
CA ARG A 43 10.56 5.06 -6.08
C ARG A 43 10.80 4.11 -7.27
N ILE A 44 9.78 3.82 -8.09
CA ILE A 44 9.97 3.05 -9.32
C ILE A 44 10.97 3.75 -10.26
N ARG A 45 10.89 5.07 -10.39
CA ARG A 45 11.84 5.85 -11.20
C ARG A 45 13.28 5.76 -10.67
N GLN A 46 13.46 5.82 -9.34
CA GLN A 46 14.77 5.67 -8.70
C GLN A 46 15.36 4.28 -8.97
N VAL A 47 14.59 3.21 -8.76
CA VAL A 47 15.07 1.84 -8.99
C VAL A 47 15.30 1.57 -10.48
N ARG A 48 14.51 2.16 -11.38
CA ARG A 48 14.74 2.10 -12.83
C ARG A 48 16.07 2.78 -13.21
N ALA A 49 16.38 3.93 -12.63
CA ALA A 49 17.67 4.59 -12.84
C ALA A 49 18.83 3.73 -12.32
N TYR A 50 18.67 3.09 -11.16
CA TYR A 50 19.65 2.14 -10.62
C TYR A 50 19.86 0.93 -11.56
N TYR A 51 18.78 0.35 -12.11
CA TYR A 51 18.89 -0.70 -13.12
C TYR A 51 19.67 -0.23 -14.37
N ASN A 52 19.46 1.01 -14.80
CA ASN A 52 20.20 1.58 -15.93
C ASN A 52 21.69 1.76 -15.59
N ILE A 53 22.04 2.13 -14.36
CA ILE A 53 23.44 2.18 -13.88
C ILE A 53 24.07 0.79 -13.97
N GLN A 54 23.39 -0.26 -13.45
CA GLN A 54 23.90 -1.63 -13.52
C GLN A 54 24.01 -2.14 -14.98
N THR A 55 23.16 -1.64 -15.87
CA THR A 55 23.25 -1.94 -17.30
C THR A 55 24.44 -1.23 -17.95
N ALA A 56 24.68 0.03 -17.59
CA ALA A 56 25.81 0.81 -18.09
C ALA A 56 27.17 0.21 -17.69
N ASN A 57 27.26 -0.39 -16.50
CA ASN A 57 28.47 -1.06 -16.03
C ASN A 57 28.93 -2.26 -16.90
N LEU A 58 28.07 -2.74 -17.81
CA LEU A 58 28.46 -3.77 -18.80
C LEU A 58 29.20 -3.20 -20.00
N PHE A 59 29.21 -1.91 -20.19
CA PHE A 59 29.84 -1.22 -21.32
C PHE A 59 31.07 -0.45 -20.87
N PRO A 60 32.01 -0.16 -21.79
CA PRO A 60 33.16 0.68 -21.46
C PRO A 60 32.73 2.10 -21.05
N SER A 61 33.42 2.69 -20.06
CA SER A 61 33.36 4.11 -19.80
C SER A 61 34.39 4.85 -20.67
N LEU A 62 34.05 6.05 -21.09
CA LEU A 62 34.94 6.95 -21.80
C LEU A 62 34.97 8.27 -21.02
N ASP A 63 36.12 8.59 -20.47
CA ASP A 63 36.35 9.79 -19.69
C ASP A 63 37.30 10.74 -20.41
N PHE A 64 37.07 12.04 -20.31
CA PHE A 64 37.99 13.06 -20.81
C PHE A 64 38.66 13.74 -19.64
N ASN A 65 39.97 13.61 -19.57
CA ASN A 65 40.79 14.11 -18.47
C ASN A 65 41.84 15.10 -18.93
N GLY A 66 42.03 16.17 -18.17
CA GLY A 66 43.11 17.11 -18.36
C GLY A 66 43.83 17.34 -17.06
N THR A 67 45.16 17.18 -17.07
CA THR A 67 45.99 17.34 -15.87
C THR A 67 47.20 18.18 -16.18
N PHE A 68 47.49 19.12 -15.30
CA PHE A 68 48.78 19.80 -15.21
C PHE A 68 49.46 19.43 -13.90
N SER A 69 50.62 18.83 -14.02
CA SER A 69 51.45 18.46 -12.88
C SER A 69 52.79 19.16 -12.92
N ARG A 70 53.22 19.72 -11.81
CA ARG A 70 54.59 20.21 -11.61
C ARG A 70 55.18 19.49 -10.42
N TYR A 71 56.19 18.70 -10.65
CA TYR A 71 56.80 17.86 -9.62
C TYR A 71 58.33 17.94 -9.64
N ALA A 72 58.92 17.67 -8.51
CA ALA A 72 60.37 17.56 -8.34
C ALA A 72 60.72 16.09 -8.07
N THR A 73 61.55 15.50 -8.92
CA THR A 73 62.05 14.15 -8.72
C THR A 73 63.11 14.12 -7.60
N SER A 74 63.03 13.13 -6.68
CA SER A 74 64.04 12.91 -5.64
C SER A 74 65.38 12.55 -6.28
N GLN A 75 66.45 13.16 -5.80
CA GLN A 75 67.81 12.84 -6.24
C GLN A 75 68.26 11.44 -5.81
N ASN A 76 67.63 10.89 -4.79
CA ASN A 76 67.92 9.55 -4.24
C ASN A 76 67.07 8.43 -4.84
N LEU A 77 66.28 8.73 -5.89
CA LEU A 77 65.40 7.70 -6.52
C LEU A 77 66.18 6.79 -7.47
N PHE A 78 67.31 7.24 -7.98
CA PHE A 78 68.12 6.48 -8.93
C PHE A 78 69.59 6.40 -8.45
N ASP A 79 70.21 5.24 -8.54
CA ASP A 79 71.64 5.03 -8.19
C ASP A 79 72.60 5.71 -9.15
N SER A 80 72.11 6.28 -10.24
CA SER A 80 72.86 7.08 -11.21
C SER A 80 72.37 8.51 -11.27
N PRO A 81 73.22 9.51 -11.59
CA PRO A 81 72.79 10.90 -11.71
C PRO A 81 71.64 11.02 -12.71
N PHE A 82 70.48 11.48 -12.25
CA PHE A 82 69.33 11.79 -13.08
C PHE A 82 69.72 12.90 -14.08
N LEU A 83 69.79 12.57 -15.36
CA LEU A 83 70.23 13.47 -16.45
C LEU A 83 69.18 14.52 -16.86
N GLY A 84 68.04 14.59 -16.18
CA GLY A 84 66.96 15.54 -16.45
C GLY A 84 66.87 16.67 -15.49
N PRO A 85 66.10 17.74 -15.75
CA PRO A 85 65.83 18.81 -14.80
C PRO A 85 65.04 18.25 -13.60
N ARG A 86 65.50 18.59 -12.38
CA ARG A 86 64.89 18.14 -11.13
C ARG A 86 63.40 18.53 -11.03
N ILE A 87 63.06 19.71 -11.55
CA ILE A 87 61.67 20.20 -11.57
C ILE A 87 61.15 19.99 -12.98
N GLN A 88 60.06 19.23 -13.09
CA GLN A 88 59.43 18.92 -14.36
C GLN A 88 57.97 19.39 -14.35
N ASN A 89 57.49 19.81 -15.50
CA ASN A 89 56.09 20.05 -15.75
C ASN A 89 55.56 18.93 -16.65
N LEU A 90 54.34 18.52 -16.46
CA LEU A 90 53.65 17.57 -17.31
C LEU A 90 52.24 18.13 -17.58
N PHE A 91 51.98 18.35 -18.86
CA PHE A 91 50.66 18.71 -19.39
C PHE A 91 50.11 17.46 -20.08
N GLN A 92 48.97 16.98 -19.60
CA GLN A 92 48.28 15.79 -20.16
C GLN A 92 46.82 16.19 -20.49
N LEU A 93 46.35 15.77 -21.61
CA LEU A 93 44.95 15.91 -22.05
C LEU A 93 44.62 14.75 -22.95
N GLY A 94 43.52 14.04 -22.59
CA GLY A 94 43.19 12.87 -23.37
C GLY A 94 41.86 12.20 -22.96
N PHE A 95 41.59 11.13 -23.63
CA PHE A 95 40.48 10.26 -23.37
C PHE A 95 40.98 8.97 -22.73
N ASP A 96 40.31 8.53 -21.66
CA ASP A 96 40.57 7.27 -20.98
C ASP A 96 39.35 6.36 -21.13
N VAL A 97 39.60 5.12 -21.55
CA VAL A 97 38.60 4.06 -21.69
C VAL A 97 38.87 3.01 -20.63
N ASN A 98 37.83 2.65 -19.88
CA ASN A 98 37.88 1.56 -18.92
C ASN A 98 36.71 0.61 -19.14
N TRP A 99 36.98 -0.68 -19.25
CA TRP A 99 35.95 -1.70 -19.41
C TRP A 99 36.30 -2.97 -18.64
N GLU A 100 35.34 -3.43 -17.81
CA GLU A 100 35.39 -4.76 -17.22
C GLU A 100 34.66 -5.75 -18.12
N ILE A 101 35.40 -6.73 -18.63
CA ILE A 101 34.85 -7.79 -19.48
C ILE A 101 34.22 -8.87 -18.58
N ASP A 102 32.90 -8.93 -18.55
CA ASP A 102 32.14 -9.82 -17.66
C ASP A 102 32.13 -11.27 -18.14
N LEU A 103 33.29 -11.94 -18.04
CA LEU A 103 33.43 -13.34 -18.50
C LEU A 103 32.67 -14.32 -17.59
N PHE A 104 32.73 -14.11 -16.27
CA PHE A 104 32.10 -14.99 -15.26
C PHE A 104 30.72 -14.54 -14.79
N GLY A 105 30.16 -13.48 -15.35
CA GLY A 105 28.78 -13.08 -15.15
C GLY A 105 28.53 -12.28 -13.88
N ARG A 106 29.54 -11.68 -13.24
CA ARG A 106 29.40 -10.84 -12.08
C ARG A 106 28.48 -9.65 -12.35
N LEU A 107 28.79 -8.86 -13.36
CA LEU A 107 28.01 -7.69 -13.75
C LEU A 107 26.64 -8.05 -14.32
N ARG A 108 26.54 -9.13 -15.10
CA ARG A 108 25.25 -9.64 -15.60
C ARG A 108 24.32 -10.07 -14.46
N ASN A 109 24.86 -10.71 -13.42
CA ASN A 109 24.07 -11.06 -12.24
C ASN A 109 23.66 -9.83 -11.42
N LEU A 110 24.52 -8.81 -11.27
CA LEU A 110 24.14 -7.55 -10.61
C LEU A 110 23.03 -6.81 -11.38
N LYS A 111 23.11 -6.79 -12.72
CA LYS A 111 22.03 -6.26 -13.57
C LYS A 111 20.74 -7.06 -13.40
N ALA A 112 20.80 -8.40 -13.39
CA ALA A 112 19.62 -9.25 -13.21
C ALA A 112 18.98 -9.05 -11.81
N ALA A 113 19.80 -8.88 -10.77
CA ALA A 113 19.34 -8.51 -9.45
C ALA A 113 18.59 -7.16 -9.46
N ALA A 114 19.17 -6.12 -10.06
CA ALA A 114 18.55 -4.81 -10.18
C ALA A 114 17.24 -4.84 -11.01
N GLN A 115 17.17 -5.69 -12.03
CA GLN A 115 15.94 -5.92 -12.79
C GLN A 115 14.84 -6.57 -11.92
N ALA A 116 15.21 -7.57 -11.13
CA ALA A 116 14.28 -8.20 -10.19
C ALA A 116 13.79 -7.20 -9.12
N ASP A 117 14.67 -6.35 -8.58
CA ASP A 117 14.31 -5.27 -7.67
C ASP A 117 13.34 -4.25 -8.30
N LEU A 118 13.54 -3.92 -9.58
CA LEU A 118 12.63 -3.04 -10.31
C LEU A 118 11.23 -3.65 -10.42
N ILE A 119 11.14 -4.94 -10.72
CA ILE A 119 9.85 -5.65 -10.78
C ILE A 119 9.22 -5.72 -9.39
N ALA A 120 10.00 -6.05 -8.35
CA ALA A 120 9.54 -6.07 -6.96
C ALA A 120 8.97 -4.70 -6.53
N THR A 121 9.63 -3.60 -6.93
CA THR A 121 9.16 -2.24 -6.62
C THR A 121 7.85 -1.90 -7.33
N LYS A 122 7.64 -2.40 -8.54
CA LYS A 122 6.37 -2.26 -9.26
C LYS A 122 5.25 -3.05 -8.56
N ASP A 123 5.53 -4.28 -8.13
CA ASP A 123 4.57 -5.10 -7.37
C ASP A 123 4.25 -4.45 -6.00
N ASP A 124 5.22 -3.76 -5.37
CA ASP A 124 5.01 -2.97 -4.15
C ASP A 124 4.04 -1.80 -4.38
N TYR A 125 4.21 -1.07 -5.48
CA TYR A 125 3.29 0.01 -5.87
C TYR A 125 1.86 -0.52 -6.05
N ILE A 126 1.69 -1.66 -6.71
CA ILE A 126 0.39 -2.29 -6.92
C ILE A 126 -0.24 -2.71 -5.57
N SER A 127 0.55 -3.30 -4.68
CA SER A 127 0.10 -3.67 -3.32
C SER A 127 -0.37 -2.46 -2.52
N LEU A 128 0.36 -1.35 -2.60
CA LEU A 128 -0.01 -0.09 -1.98
C LEU A 128 -1.31 0.47 -2.60
N MET A 129 -1.45 0.44 -3.91
CA MET A 129 -2.65 0.87 -4.61
C MET A 129 -3.89 0.10 -4.13
N VAL A 130 -3.83 -1.23 -4.10
CA VAL A 130 -4.93 -2.07 -3.57
C VAL A 130 -5.27 -1.69 -2.13
N THR A 131 -4.26 -1.41 -1.31
CA THR A 131 -4.46 -0.99 0.08
C THR A 131 -5.13 0.38 0.17
N VAL A 132 -4.67 1.37 -0.58
CA VAL A 132 -5.26 2.72 -0.58
C VAL A 132 -6.72 2.69 -1.04
N LEU A 133 -7.03 1.95 -2.11
CA LEU A 133 -8.40 1.83 -2.60
C LEU A 133 -9.32 1.14 -1.58
N ALA A 134 -8.84 0.08 -0.93
CA ALA A 134 -9.58 -0.59 0.14
C ALA A 134 -9.79 0.34 1.36
N ASP A 135 -8.79 1.13 1.74
CA ASP A 135 -8.87 2.09 2.84
C ASP A 135 -9.88 3.22 2.52
N VAL A 136 -9.94 3.71 1.28
CA VAL A 136 -10.95 4.69 0.84
C VAL A 136 -12.36 4.10 0.99
N ALA A 137 -12.60 2.91 0.44
CA ALA A 137 -13.91 2.28 0.51
C ALA A 137 -14.32 1.98 1.95
N ARG A 138 -13.40 1.51 2.79
CA ARG A 138 -13.64 1.24 4.20
C ARG A 138 -14.03 2.50 4.98
N ASN A 139 -13.24 3.58 4.85
CA ASN A 139 -13.52 4.81 5.58
C ASN A 139 -14.80 5.49 5.09
N TYR A 140 -15.13 5.36 3.81
CA TYR A 140 -16.42 5.83 3.29
C TYR A 140 -17.60 5.00 3.83
N THR A 141 -17.45 3.68 3.93
CA THR A 141 -18.44 2.80 4.58
C THR A 141 -18.66 3.19 6.04
N LEU A 142 -17.59 3.44 6.78
CA LEU A 142 -17.62 3.90 8.17
C LEU A 142 -18.36 5.24 8.28
N TYR A 143 -18.04 6.21 7.44
CA TYR A 143 -18.71 7.51 7.41
C TYR A 143 -20.22 7.37 7.22
N ARG A 144 -20.67 6.61 6.21
CA ARG A 144 -22.09 6.38 5.93
C ARG A 144 -22.81 5.65 7.09
N ALA A 145 -22.15 4.66 7.66
CA ALA A 145 -22.72 3.95 8.81
C ALA A 145 -22.86 4.86 10.04
N PHE A 146 -21.86 5.68 10.34
CA PHE A 146 -21.95 6.62 11.47
C PHE A 146 -22.97 7.72 11.23
N GLU A 147 -23.12 8.22 10.01
CA GLU A 147 -24.17 9.17 9.62
C GLU A 147 -25.56 8.56 9.92
N LYS A 148 -25.84 7.33 9.47
CA LYS A 148 -27.11 6.64 9.70
C LYS A 148 -27.35 6.29 11.18
N LYS A 149 -26.29 5.83 11.88
CA LYS A 149 -26.36 5.62 13.34
C LYS A 149 -26.71 6.91 14.08
N GLY A 150 -26.15 8.05 13.64
CA GLY A 150 -26.44 9.37 14.22
C GLY A 150 -27.88 9.81 13.99
N GLU A 151 -28.44 9.59 12.78
CA GLU A 151 -29.85 9.85 12.49
C GLU A 151 -30.78 8.98 13.36
N ASN A 152 -30.48 7.68 13.43
CA ASN A 152 -31.24 6.74 14.26
C ASN A 152 -31.19 7.15 15.74
N LEU A 153 -30.01 7.48 16.28
CA LEU A 153 -29.84 7.89 17.68
C LEU A 153 -30.62 9.17 18.02
N LYS A 154 -30.68 10.15 17.09
CA LYS A 154 -31.50 11.35 17.24
C LYS A 154 -32.99 10.99 17.36
N ARG A 155 -33.49 10.07 16.52
CA ARG A 155 -34.88 9.55 16.59
C ARG A 155 -35.13 8.84 17.93
N GLN A 156 -34.21 7.99 18.40
CA GLN A 156 -34.29 7.32 19.70
C GLN A 156 -34.41 8.31 20.86
N ILE A 157 -33.57 9.34 20.84
CA ILE A 157 -33.63 10.41 21.86
C ILE A 157 -34.98 11.12 21.85
N GLN A 158 -35.51 11.44 20.67
CA GLN A 158 -36.81 12.11 20.52
C GLN A 158 -37.97 11.26 21.04
N VAL A 159 -38.01 9.95 20.70
CA VAL A 159 -39.03 9.03 21.22
C VAL A 159 -38.97 8.95 22.76
N LYS A 160 -37.76 8.80 23.33
CA LYS A 160 -37.60 8.76 24.81
C LYS A 160 -37.95 10.09 25.48
N LYS A 161 -37.71 11.25 24.86
CA LYS A 161 -38.14 12.55 25.36
C LYS A 161 -39.67 12.63 25.42
N THR A 162 -40.36 12.17 24.37
CA THR A 162 -41.83 12.13 24.37
C THR A 162 -42.40 11.21 25.47
N ILE A 163 -41.81 10.01 25.64
CA ILE A 163 -42.17 9.09 26.73
C ILE A 163 -41.93 9.76 28.11
N ASN A 164 -40.80 10.45 28.29
CA ASN A 164 -40.48 11.13 29.55
C ASN A 164 -41.44 12.27 29.89
N ASP A 165 -41.89 13.01 28.87
CA ASP A 165 -42.89 14.09 29.07
C ASP A 165 -44.27 13.52 29.46
N LEU A 166 -44.68 12.38 28.89
CA LEU A 166 -45.88 11.64 29.27
C LEU A 166 -45.77 11.14 30.74
N ASN A 167 -44.65 10.48 31.09
CA ASN A 167 -44.40 9.99 32.43
C ASN A 167 -44.40 11.12 33.45
N ARG A 168 -43.85 12.30 33.11
CA ARG A 168 -43.88 13.50 33.94
C ARG A 168 -45.31 13.99 34.16
N SER A 169 -46.14 13.98 33.14
CA SER A 169 -47.54 14.42 33.23
C SER A 169 -48.37 13.47 34.09
N LEU A 170 -48.17 12.17 33.92
CA LEU A 170 -48.83 11.14 34.71
C LEU A 170 -48.43 11.21 36.22
N ALA A 171 -47.14 11.40 36.49
CA ALA A 171 -46.62 11.55 37.84
C ALA A 171 -47.16 12.82 38.53
N LYS A 172 -47.26 13.94 37.80
CA LYS A 172 -47.86 15.19 38.30
C LYS A 172 -49.35 15.03 38.67
N SER A 173 -50.09 14.20 37.91
CA SER A 173 -51.50 13.91 38.15
C SER A 173 -51.72 12.84 39.22
N GLY A 174 -50.68 12.30 39.82
CA GLY A 174 -50.74 11.22 40.80
C GLY A 174 -51.17 9.86 40.25
N LEU A 175 -51.15 9.69 38.92
CA LEU A 175 -51.52 8.45 38.25
C LEU A 175 -50.37 7.46 38.11
N GLU A 176 -49.13 7.94 38.23
CA GLU A 176 -47.91 7.14 38.12
C GLU A 176 -46.86 7.60 39.13
N SER A 177 -45.87 6.72 39.41
CA SER A 177 -44.73 7.05 40.26
C SER A 177 -43.70 7.93 39.52
N TRP A 178 -42.99 8.78 40.27
CA TRP A 178 -41.85 9.56 39.76
C TRP A 178 -40.66 8.68 39.30
N ASP A 179 -40.64 7.40 39.69
CA ASP A 179 -39.58 6.46 39.34
C ASP A 179 -39.44 6.31 37.81
N LEU A 180 -40.57 6.17 37.10
CA LEU A 180 -40.57 6.04 35.64
C LEU A 180 -40.04 7.29 34.92
N PHE A 181 -40.36 8.47 35.47
CA PHE A 181 -39.81 9.74 34.98
C PHE A 181 -38.28 9.80 35.13
N TYR A 182 -37.75 9.46 36.32
CA TYR A 182 -36.32 9.49 36.57
C TYR A 182 -35.59 8.42 35.75
N LEU A 183 -36.13 7.23 35.60
CA LEU A 183 -35.59 6.14 34.80
C LEU A 183 -35.48 6.56 33.33
N THR A 184 -36.57 7.06 32.73
CA THR A 184 -36.58 7.49 31.33
C THR A 184 -35.60 8.65 31.10
N ARG A 185 -35.54 9.59 32.03
CA ARG A 185 -34.57 10.70 32.00
C ARG A 185 -33.13 10.21 32.06
N ALA A 186 -32.82 9.18 32.84
CA ALA A 186 -31.50 8.55 32.88
C ALA A 186 -31.16 7.87 31.55
N GLN A 187 -32.15 7.18 30.94
CA GLN A 187 -31.98 6.57 29.57
C GLN A 187 -31.70 7.62 28.50
N ILE A 188 -32.41 8.78 28.54
CA ILE A 188 -32.12 9.88 27.59
C ILE A 188 -30.69 10.37 27.74
N ARG A 189 -30.22 10.60 28.97
CA ARG A 189 -28.83 11.03 29.21
C ARG A 189 -27.81 10.01 28.72
N ALA A 190 -28.09 8.71 28.87
CA ALA A 190 -27.25 7.64 28.38
C ALA A 190 -27.18 7.62 26.85
N LEU A 191 -28.28 7.93 26.15
CA LEU A 191 -28.31 8.08 24.69
C LEU A 191 -27.56 9.34 24.23
N GLU A 192 -27.82 10.48 24.90
CA GLU A 192 -27.13 11.75 24.59
C GLU A 192 -25.60 11.60 24.77
N ALA A 193 -25.16 10.83 25.76
CA ALA A 193 -23.74 10.53 25.96
C ALA A 193 -23.10 9.70 24.84
N LYS A 194 -23.90 8.98 24.04
CA LYS A 194 -23.40 8.23 22.85
C LYS A 194 -23.16 9.12 21.63
N VAL A 195 -23.72 10.33 21.59
CA VAL A 195 -23.64 11.23 20.41
C VAL A 195 -22.21 11.73 20.17
N PRO A 196 -21.48 12.28 21.17
CA PRO A 196 -20.13 12.79 20.93
C PRO A 196 -19.13 11.73 20.42
N PRO A 197 -19.05 10.51 20.98
CA PRO A 197 -18.17 9.47 20.43
C PRO A 197 -18.49 9.11 18.98
N LEU A 198 -19.76 9.07 18.61
CA LEU A 198 -20.19 8.77 17.24
C LEU A 198 -19.76 9.89 16.27
N GLN A 199 -19.92 11.15 16.66
CA GLN A 199 -19.47 12.30 15.89
C GLN A 199 -17.95 12.31 15.72
N MET A 200 -17.19 11.97 16.77
CA MET A 200 -15.73 11.84 16.68
C MET A 200 -15.31 10.77 15.65
N GLN A 201 -15.95 9.60 15.66
CA GLN A 201 -15.64 8.53 14.73
C GLN A 201 -15.99 8.91 13.29
N MET A 202 -17.11 9.61 13.10
CA MET A 202 -17.49 10.14 11.77
C MET A 202 -16.44 11.13 11.27
N GLU A 203 -16.00 12.07 12.11
CA GLU A 203 -14.97 13.05 11.77
C GLU A 203 -13.63 12.39 11.46
N TYR A 204 -13.22 11.36 12.23
CA TYR A 204 -12.01 10.60 11.93
C TYR A 204 -12.06 9.92 10.56
N ALA A 205 -13.22 9.39 10.17
CA ALA A 205 -13.41 8.80 8.85
C ALA A 205 -13.29 9.86 7.74
N VAL A 206 -13.90 11.04 7.93
CA VAL A 206 -13.81 12.18 6.99
C VAL A 206 -12.35 12.66 6.85
N ASN A 207 -11.67 12.89 7.96
CA ASN A 207 -10.27 13.34 7.97
C ASN A 207 -9.35 12.30 7.31
N ARG A 208 -9.60 11.00 7.52
CA ARG A 208 -8.83 9.94 6.85
C ARG A 208 -9.07 9.93 5.35
N LEU A 209 -10.31 10.14 4.89
CA LEU A 209 -10.64 10.25 3.48
C LEU A 209 -9.97 11.47 2.84
N ALA A 210 -9.93 12.62 3.52
CA ALA A 210 -9.21 13.79 3.06
C ALA A 210 -7.73 13.50 2.80
N VAL A 211 -7.05 12.85 3.76
CA VAL A 211 -5.64 12.45 3.60
C VAL A 211 -5.46 11.46 2.44
N LEU A 212 -6.36 10.47 2.31
CA LEU A 212 -6.30 9.48 1.23
C LEU A 212 -6.51 10.10 -0.15
N THR A 213 -7.33 11.16 -0.27
CA THR A 213 -7.56 11.89 -1.52
C THR A 213 -6.57 13.03 -1.76
N GLY A 214 -5.60 13.24 -0.86
CA GLY A 214 -4.59 14.30 -0.95
C GLY A 214 -5.12 15.70 -0.68
N GLU A 215 -6.27 15.82 0.00
CA GLU A 215 -6.90 17.09 0.37
C GLU A 215 -6.63 17.43 1.84
N GLN A 216 -6.71 18.71 2.19
CA GLN A 216 -6.57 19.15 3.58
C GLN A 216 -7.85 18.84 4.36
N PRO A 217 -7.78 18.22 5.56
CA PRO A 217 -8.95 17.85 6.35
C PRO A 217 -9.91 19.00 6.66
N GLU A 218 -9.39 20.22 6.89
CA GLU A 218 -10.22 21.40 7.20
C GLU A 218 -11.21 21.80 6.08
N PHE A 219 -10.86 21.53 4.83
CA PHE A 219 -11.65 21.95 3.67
C PHE A 219 -12.37 20.78 2.98
N PHE A 220 -12.12 19.57 3.46
CA PHE A 220 -12.70 18.38 2.87
C PHE A 220 -14.13 18.18 3.35
N THR A 221 -15.06 18.03 2.41
CA THR A 221 -16.45 17.70 2.72
C THR A 221 -16.97 16.64 1.75
N ILE A 222 -17.67 15.66 2.28
CA ILE A 222 -18.34 14.64 1.45
C ILE A 222 -19.67 15.23 1.00
N LYS A 223 -19.81 15.40 -0.31
CA LYS A 223 -21.05 15.92 -0.92
C LYS A 223 -21.95 14.75 -1.33
N GLY A 224 -23.24 14.90 -1.06
CA GLY A 224 -24.27 13.95 -1.47
C GLY A 224 -24.87 13.15 -0.31
N GLU A 225 -26.20 12.96 -0.39
CA GLU A 225 -26.91 12.03 0.47
C GLU A 225 -26.69 10.61 -0.07
N GLY A 226 -26.46 9.65 0.81
CA GLY A 226 -26.27 8.24 0.45
C GLY A 226 -26.84 7.33 1.52
N ASP A 227 -27.15 6.11 1.11
CA ASP A 227 -27.56 5.05 2.03
C ASP A 227 -26.32 4.26 2.49
N ILE A 228 -26.52 3.35 3.43
CA ILE A 228 -25.48 2.41 3.85
C ILE A 228 -25.05 1.58 2.65
N LEU A 229 -23.75 1.42 2.48
CA LEU A 229 -23.23 0.55 1.45
C LEU A 229 -23.65 -0.90 1.74
N LYS A 230 -24.43 -1.49 0.84
CA LYS A 230 -24.89 -2.88 0.97
C LYS A 230 -24.02 -3.79 0.12
N ALA A 231 -23.36 -4.72 0.77
CA ALA A 231 -22.61 -5.76 0.08
C ALA A 231 -23.56 -6.68 -0.70
N ARG A 232 -23.53 -6.64 -2.04
CA ARG A 232 -24.42 -7.44 -2.91
C ARG A 232 -23.68 -8.47 -3.77
N GLY A 233 -22.37 -8.61 -3.63
CA GLY A 233 -21.55 -9.44 -4.50
C GLY A 233 -21.52 -10.93 -4.10
N LEU A 234 -21.65 -11.83 -5.07
CA LEU A 234 -21.23 -13.21 -4.92
C LEU A 234 -19.73 -13.29 -5.17
N ILE A 235 -19.00 -13.79 -4.16
CA ILE A 235 -17.57 -14.03 -4.30
C ILE A 235 -17.37 -15.38 -4.95
N PRO A 236 -16.55 -15.50 -6.00
CA PRO A 236 -16.23 -16.81 -6.58
C PRO A 236 -15.44 -17.62 -5.57
N LEU A 237 -16.03 -18.69 -5.04
CA LEU A 237 -15.48 -19.54 -3.99
C LEU A 237 -14.30 -20.47 -4.43
N ASN A 238 -13.86 -20.40 -5.68
CA ASN A 238 -12.86 -21.32 -6.27
C ASN A 238 -11.46 -20.70 -6.36
N ILE A 239 -10.81 -20.36 -5.21
CA ILE A 239 -9.66 -19.47 -5.27
C ILE A 239 -8.29 -19.97 -4.73
N PRO A 240 -8.05 -21.11 -4.07
CA PRO A 240 -6.81 -21.27 -3.30
C PRO A 240 -5.50 -21.19 -4.10
N SER A 241 -5.40 -21.81 -5.28
CA SER A 241 -4.10 -21.91 -5.99
C SER A 241 -3.77 -20.69 -6.89
N LYS A 242 -4.77 -20.02 -7.46
CA LYS A 242 -4.56 -18.85 -8.31
C LYS A 242 -4.26 -17.56 -7.52
N LEU A 243 -4.65 -17.52 -6.26
CA LEU A 243 -4.39 -16.38 -5.35
C LEU A 243 -2.92 -16.10 -5.15
N LEU A 244 -2.12 -17.14 -4.96
CA LEU A 244 -0.68 -17.00 -4.73
C LEU A 244 0.02 -16.30 -5.90
N GLN A 245 -0.48 -16.48 -7.13
CA GLN A 245 0.07 -15.84 -8.33
C GLN A 245 -0.44 -14.40 -8.54
N ARG A 246 -1.60 -14.05 -7.96
CA ARG A 246 -2.24 -12.75 -8.18
C ARG A 246 -1.86 -11.70 -7.14
N ARG A 247 -1.56 -12.09 -5.92
CA ARG A 247 -1.24 -11.15 -4.84
C ARG A 247 0.10 -10.42 -5.10
N PRO A 248 0.08 -9.09 -5.17
CA PRO A 248 1.28 -8.31 -5.46
C PRO A 248 2.35 -8.41 -4.37
N ASP A 249 1.96 -8.57 -3.08
CA ASP A 249 2.88 -8.72 -1.97
C ASP A 249 3.67 -10.05 -2.02
N ILE A 250 3.04 -11.14 -2.47
CA ILE A 250 3.70 -12.44 -2.70
C ILE A 250 4.66 -12.34 -3.89
N ARG A 251 4.21 -11.76 -5.01
CA ARG A 251 5.04 -11.53 -6.20
C ARG A 251 6.26 -10.66 -5.88
N LYS A 252 6.08 -9.59 -5.11
CA LYS A 252 7.18 -8.77 -4.63
C LYS A 252 8.23 -9.61 -3.92
N LYS A 253 7.83 -10.46 -2.96
CA LYS A 253 8.77 -11.31 -2.21
C LYS A 253 9.45 -12.38 -3.08
N GLU A 254 8.74 -12.92 -4.07
CA GLU A 254 9.35 -13.81 -5.07
C GLU A 254 10.44 -13.09 -5.86
N ARG A 255 10.20 -11.84 -6.29
CA ARG A 255 11.19 -11.03 -7.03
C ARG A 255 12.37 -10.60 -6.15
N GLU A 256 12.14 -10.29 -4.89
CA GLU A 256 13.20 -10.03 -3.92
C GLU A 256 14.09 -11.27 -3.71
N LEU A 257 13.51 -12.48 -3.69
CA LEU A 257 14.25 -13.74 -3.61
C LEU A 257 15.10 -13.97 -4.89
N ALA A 258 14.53 -13.70 -6.07
CA ALA A 258 15.28 -13.76 -7.32
C ALA A 258 16.45 -12.77 -7.31
N ALA A 259 16.27 -11.55 -6.84
CA ALA A 259 17.33 -10.55 -6.69
C ALA A 259 18.44 -11.02 -5.74
N ALA A 260 18.08 -11.57 -4.58
CA ALA A 260 19.03 -12.13 -3.61
C ALA A 260 19.84 -13.31 -4.19
N THR A 261 19.17 -14.18 -4.99
CA THR A 261 19.83 -15.30 -5.68
C THR A 261 20.87 -14.79 -6.68
N HIS A 262 20.55 -13.77 -7.48
CA HIS A 262 21.50 -13.17 -8.41
C HIS A 262 22.65 -12.45 -7.68
N ARG A 263 22.40 -11.81 -6.54
CA ARG A 263 23.47 -11.20 -5.71
C ARG A 263 24.41 -12.26 -5.13
N THR A 264 23.88 -13.41 -4.73
CA THR A 264 24.69 -14.55 -4.31
C THR A 264 25.55 -15.07 -5.45
N ALA A 265 24.98 -15.21 -6.65
CA ALA A 265 25.74 -15.62 -7.85
C ALA A 265 26.83 -14.61 -8.22
N ALA A 266 26.57 -13.30 -8.10
CA ALA A 266 27.57 -12.25 -8.31
C ALA A 266 28.73 -12.37 -7.31
N ALA A 267 28.43 -12.61 -6.01
CA ALA A 267 29.46 -12.81 -4.99
C ALA A 267 30.30 -14.09 -5.21
N VAL A 268 29.72 -15.14 -5.75
CA VAL A 268 30.45 -16.34 -6.16
C VAL A 268 31.39 -16.05 -7.33
N ALA A 269 30.99 -15.15 -8.25
CA ALA A 269 31.84 -14.73 -9.34
C ALA A 269 33.12 -14.01 -8.90
N ASP A 270 33.17 -13.42 -7.69
CA ASP A 270 34.37 -12.78 -7.11
C ASP A 270 35.51 -13.79 -6.79
N PHE A 271 35.27 -15.09 -6.82
CA PHE A 271 36.32 -16.11 -6.75
C PHE A 271 37.14 -16.25 -8.05
N PHE A 272 36.56 -15.82 -9.16
CA PHE A 272 37.18 -15.98 -10.48
C PHE A 272 37.96 -14.73 -10.87
N PRO A 273 38.88 -14.88 -11.88
CA PRO A 273 39.64 -13.74 -12.37
C PRO A 273 38.72 -12.66 -12.94
N THR A 274 39.04 -11.39 -12.70
CA THR A 274 38.43 -10.25 -13.41
C THR A 274 39.31 -9.86 -14.58
N PHE A 275 38.68 -9.65 -15.74
CA PHE A 275 39.32 -9.18 -16.96
C PHE A 275 38.95 -7.71 -17.17
N SER A 276 39.97 -6.88 -17.40
CA SER A 276 39.77 -5.48 -17.73
C SER A 276 40.49 -5.12 -19.01
N LEU A 277 39.94 -4.17 -19.71
CA LEU A 277 40.60 -3.53 -20.85
C LEU A 277 40.59 -2.02 -20.57
N SER A 278 41.75 -1.45 -20.38
CA SER A 278 41.93 -0.01 -20.32
C SER A 278 42.72 0.49 -21.54
N GLY A 279 42.50 1.73 -21.90
CA GLY A 279 43.23 2.38 -22.93
C GLY A 279 43.14 3.88 -22.81
N SER A 280 44.17 4.57 -23.27
CA SER A 280 44.17 6.01 -23.36
C SER A 280 44.61 6.51 -24.72
N TYR A 281 44.12 7.68 -25.09
CA TYR A 281 44.59 8.42 -26.26
C TYR A 281 44.58 9.90 -25.94
N GLY A 282 45.72 10.54 -26.15
CA GLY A 282 45.80 11.97 -25.79
C GLY A 282 47.09 12.63 -26.22
N TRP A 283 47.38 13.73 -25.55
CA TRP A 283 48.61 14.52 -25.75
C TRP A 283 49.30 14.75 -24.41
N GLU A 284 50.62 14.51 -24.43
CA GLU A 284 51.51 14.74 -23.27
C GLU A 284 52.68 15.62 -23.65
N ALA A 285 52.98 16.62 -22.88
CA ALA A 285 54.11 17.48 -23.10
C ALA A 285 54.70 18.07 -21.79
N SER A 286 56.04 18.24 -21.77
CA SER A 286 56.69 18.95 -20.68
C SER A 286 56.63 20.47 -20.80
N ARG A 287 56.22 20.99 -21.95
CA ARG A 287 56.05 22.44 -22.20
C ARG A 287 54.75 22.73 -22.90
N PHE A 288 54.06 23.76 -22.45
CA PHE A 288 52.76 24.15 -22.95
C PHE A 288 52.72 24.34 -24.50
N PHE A 289 53.72 24.97 -25.09
CA PHE A 289 53.79 25.25 -26.54
C PHE A 289 54.00 23.99 -27.39
N LYS A 290 54.32 22.85 -26.80
CA LYS A 290 54.46 21.57 -27.49
C LYS A 290 53.25 20.68 -27.33
N TRP A 291 52.27 21.07 -26.52
CA TRP A 291 51.20 20.19 -26.06
C TRP A 291 50.38 19.59 -27.20
N PHE A 292 49.91 20.41 -28.11
CA PHE A 292 49.04 19.95 -29.22
C PHE A 292 49.84 19.67 -30.54
N ARG A 293 51.08 19.29 -30.44
CA ARG A 293 51.85 18.86 -31.63
C ARG A 293 51.67 17.38 -31.90
N PRO A 294 51.72 16.92 -33.15
CA PRO A 294 51.64 15.51 -33.47
C PRO A 294 52.61 14.62 -32.69
N GLU A 295 53.84 15.13 -32.43
CA GLU A 295 54.89 14.42 -31.71
C GLU A 295 54.59 14.25 -30.23
N SER A 296 53.59 14.95 -29.69
CA SER A 296 53.12 14.86 -28.30
C SER A 296 51.95 13.91 -28.12
N SER A 297 51.46 13.29 -29.19
CA SER A 297 50.41 12.28 -29.08
C SER A 297 50.92 11.03 -28.38
N SER A 298 50.14 10.52 -27.45
CA SER A 298 50.39 9.28 -26.70
C SER A 298 49.17 8.41 -26.72
N TRP A 299 49.35 7.11 -26.72
CA TRP A 299 48.26 6.15 -26.56
C TRP A 299 48.76 4.88 -25.90
N ASP A 300 47.90 4.23 -25.18
CA ASP A 300 48.13 2.88 -24.67
C ASP A 300 46.85 2.02 -24.72
N ILE A 301 47.05 0.72 -24.78
CA ILE A 301 45.99 -0.29 -24.64
C ILE A 301 46.52 -1.36 -23.70
N THR A 302 45.89 -1.50 -22.55
CA THR A 302 46.35 -2.36 -21.48
C THR A 302 45.29 -3.37 -21.09
N PRO A 303 45.35 -4.62 -21.57
CA PRO A 303 44.53 -5.70 -21.02
C PRO A 303 45.03 -6.07 -19.61
N GLY A 304 44.11 -6.19 -18.67
CA GLY A 304 44.38 -6.52 -17.29
C GLY A 304 43.73 -7.84 -16.88
N LEU A 305 44.41 -8.61 -16.05
CA LEU A 305 43.89 -9.80 -15.39
C LEU A 305 44.21 -9.67 -13.88
N ALA A 306 43.17 -9.73 -13.04
CA ALA A 306 43.34 -9.74 -11.60
C ALA A 306 42.66 -10.99 -11.00
N LEU A 307 43.44 -11.78 -10.25
CA LEU A 307 42.95 -12.95 -9.54
C LEU A 307 43.36 -12.86 -8.06
N PRO A 308 42.39 -12.84 -7.12
CA PRO A 308 42.70 -12.81 -5.70
C PRO A 308 43.15 -14.19 -5.19
N LEU A 309 44.47 -14.41 -5.10
CA LEU A 309 45.04 -15.71 -4.67
C LEU A 309 44.96 -15.90 -3.14
N ILE A 310 45.30 -14.87 -2.38
CA ILE A 310 45.30 -14.92 -0.90
C ILE A 310 44.45 -13.75 -0.38
N ASN A 311 43.30 -14.07 0.23
CA ASN A 311 42.39 -13.06 0.77
C ASN A 311 41.90 -13.38 2.21
N PHE A 312 42.56 -14.34 2.87
CA PHE A 312 42.26 -14.78 4.25
C PHE A 312 40.77 -15.06 4.55
N GLY A 313 40.06 -15.61 3.58
CA GLY A 313 38.63 -15.95 3.71
C GLY A 313 37.65 -14.81 3.46
N ARG A 314 38.10 -13.61 3.06
CA ARG A 314 37.22 -12.45 2.82
C ARG A 314 36.13 -12.75 1.77
N ILE A 315 36.49 -13.32 0.61
CA ILE A 315 35.53 -13.63 -0.45
C ILE A 315 34.57 -14.74 0.02
N GLN A 316 35.08 -15.79 0.68
CA GLN A 316 34.25 -16.84 1.24
C GLN A 316 33.21 -16.30 2.24
N SER A 317 33.65 -15.41 3.15
CA SER A 317 32.74 -14.78 4.11
C SER A 317 31.69 -13.91 3.40
N GLN A 318 32.06 -13.19 2.34
CA GLN A 318 31.12 -12.39 1.54
C GLN A 318 30.06 -13.27 0.87
N VAL A 319 30.46 -14.42 0.31
CA VAL A 319 29.50 -15.39 -0.26
C VAL A 319 28.60 -15.98 0.86
N GLN A 320 29.13 -16.28 2.03
CA GLN A 320 28.33 -16.75 3.17
C GLN A 320 27.30 -15.70 3.61
N ILE A 321 27.68 -14.42 3.65
CA ILE A 321 26.75 -13.32 3.94
C ILE A 321 25.60 -13.32 2.91
N LYS A 322 25.92 -13.34 1.61
CA LYS A 322 24.91 -13.30 0.55
C LYS A 322 24.01 -14.56 0.54
N ALA A 323 24.57 -15.72 0.82
CA ALA A 323 23.81 -16.96 0.98
C ALA A 323 22.87 -16.93 2.21
N ALA A 324 23.29 -16.30 3.30
CA ALA A 324 22.45 -16.11 4.48
C ALA A 324 21.31 -15.09 4.20
N GLU A 325 21.63 -13.96 3.55
CA GLU A 325 20.62 -12.97 3.08
C GLU A 325 19.58 -13.65 2.15
N GLN A 326 20.02 -14.51 1.23
CA GLN A 326 19.12 -15.26 0.35
C GLN A 326 18.17 -16.17 1.13
N LYS A 327 18.69 -16.89 2.15
CA LYS A 327 17.85 -17.73 3.03
C LYS A 327 16.88 -16.90 3.87
N GLU A 328 17.30 -15.75 4.37
CA GLU A 328 16.43 -14.80 5.09
C GLU A 328 15.24 -14.40 4.22
N VAL A 329 15.51 -13.95 2.98
CA VAL A 329 14.45 -13.57 2.02
C VAL A 329 13.55 -14.75 1.65
N PHE A 330 14.10 -15.97 1.56
CA PHE A 330 13.32 -17.18 1.33
C PHE A 330 12.33 -17.45 2.47
N TYR A 331 12.77 -17.35 3.73
CA TYR A 331 11.87 -17.49 4.87
C TYR A 331 10.84 -16.35 4.96
N ALA A 332 11.23 -15.13 4.60
CA ALA A 332 10.30 -14.01 4.50
C ALA A 332 9.22 -14.23 3.42
N TYR A 333 9.59 -14.84 2.28
CA TYR A 333 8.63 -15.25 1.24
C TYR A 333 7.63 -16.30 1.80
N GLN A 334 8.13 -17.35 2.48
CA GLN A 334 7.25 -18.37 3.08
C GLN A 334 6.30 -17.77 4.12
N ALA A 335 6.79 -16.86 4.97
CA ALA A 335 5.98 -16.18 5.98
C ALA A 335 4.85 -15.33 5.35
N VAL A 336 5.13 -14.60 4.26
CA VAL A 336 4.12 -13.81 3.55
C VAL A 336 3.07 -14.72 2.91
N VAL A 337 3.46 -15.87 2.34
CA VAL A 337 2.50 -16.84 1.78
C VAL A 337 1.56 -17.37 2.85
N LEU A 338 2.08 -17.79 4.01
CA LEU A 338 1.25 -18.29 5.12
C LEU A 338 0.32 -17.21 5.66
N LYS A 339 0.82 -15.99 5.84
CA LYS A 339 0.02 -14.86 6.28
C LYS A 339 -1.09 -14.50 5.28
N ALA A 340 -0.80 -14.58 3.99
CA ALA A 340 -1.79 -14.34 2.95
C ALA A 340 -2.93 -15.39 2.97
N LEU A 341 -2.60 -16.65 3.20
CA LEU A 341 -3.59 -17.72 3.36
C LEU A 341 -4.46 -17.50 4.62
N GLU A 342 -3.83 -17.17 5.74
CA GLU A 342 -4.53 -16.83 6.98
C GLU A 342 -5.50 -15.63 6.78
N GLU A 343 -5.04 -14.57 6.14
CA GLU A 343 -5.89 -13.39 5.87
C GLU A 343 -7.12 -13.75 5.02
N VAL A 344 -6.94 -14.56 3.98
CA VAL A 344 -8.06 -14.97 3.12
C VAL A 344 -9.05 -15.84 3.86
N GLU A 345 -8.58 -16.86 4.58
CA GLU A 345 -9.44 -17.77 5.37
C GLU A 345 -10.24 -17.00 6.43
N ASN A 346 -9.55 -16.13 7.19
CA ASN A 346 -10.19 -15.32 8.23
C ASN A 346 -11.25 -14.36 7.63
N ASN A 347 -10.92 -13.66 6.53
CA ASN A 347 -11.85 -12.73 5.89
C ASN A 347 -13.04 -13.46 5.25
N LEU A 348 -12.81 -14.62 4.63
CA LEU A 348 -13.88 -15.43 4.05
C LEU A 348 -14.83 -15.95 5.14
N PHE A 349 -14.30 -16.51 6.21
CA PHE A 349 -15.09 -16.97 7.34
C PHE A 349 -15.91 -15.84 7.97
N THR A 350 -15.28 -14.69 8.19
CA THR A 350 -15.95 -13.49 8.74
C THR A 350 -17.09 -13.04 7.82
N TYR A 351 -16.85 -12.96 6.52
CA TYR A 351 -17.87 -12.57 5.55
C TYR A 351 -19.07 -13.54 5.56
N MET A 352 -18.83 -14.85 5.55
CA MET A 352 -19.90 -15.86 5.60
C MET A 352 -20.74 -15.76 6.89
N GLN A 353 -20.10 -15.58 8.04
CA GLN A 353 -20.81 -15.43 9.32
C GLN A 353 -21.63 -14.14 9.37
N GLN A 354 -21.11 -13.04 8.83
CA GLN A 354 -21.85 -11.78 8.77
C GLN A 354 -23.03 -11.84 7.80
N GLN A 355 -22.94 -12.57 6.69
CA GLN A 355 -24.10 -12.81 5.81
C GLN A 355 -25.22 -13.55 6.55
N GLY A 356 -24.89 -14.60 7.30
CA GLY A 356 -25.87 -15.33 8.10
C GLY A 356 -26.52 -14.44 9.17
N ARG A 357 -25.72 -13.62 9.86
CA ARG A 357 -26.20 -12.66 10.86
C ARG A 357 -27.18 -11.64 10.27
N ILE A 358 -26.82 -11.04 9.13
CA ILE A 358 -27.69 -10.04 8.46
C ILE A 358 -29.00 -10.67 8.03
N ALA A 359 -29.01 -11.87 7.48
CA ALA A 359 -30.24 -12.54 7.07
C ALA A 359 -31.22 -12.70 8.24
N THR A 360 -30.72 -13.00 9.45
CA THR A 360 -31.54 -13.09 10.67
C THR A 360 -32.01 -11.70 11.13
N LEU A 361 -31.13 -10.70 11.15
CA LEU A 361 -31.47 -9.33 11.54
C LEU A 361 -32.45 -8.67 10.58
N GLU A 362 -32.44 -9.00 9.29
CA GLU A 362 -33.43 -8.49 8.33
C GLU A 362 -34.84 -9.03 8.61
N LEU A 363 -34.97 -10.26 9.07
CA LEU A 363 -36.27 -10.81 9.49
C LEU A 363 -36.73 -10.10 10.78
N GLU A 364 -35.88 -9.98 11.77
CA GLU A 364 -36.16 -9.27 13.02
C GLU A 364 -36.56 -7.81 12.76
N TYR A 365 -35.85 -7.11 11.90
CA TYR A 365 -36.17 -5.74 11.49
C TYR A 365 -37.56 -5.62 10.87
N LYS A 366 -37.95 -6.56 9.99
CA LYS A 366 -39.28 -6.59 9.40
C LYS A 366 -40.37 -6.85 10.43
N ASP A 367 -40.14 -7.81 11.34
CA ASP A 367 -41.13 -8.13 12.40
C ASP A 367 -41.35 -6.92 13.32
N PHE A 368 -40.30 -6.21 13.70
CA PHE A 368 -40.41 -4.99 14.53
C PHE A 368 -41.05 -3.81 13.77
N LEU A 369 -40.80 -3.67 12.47
CA LEU A 369 -41.48 -2.67 11.63
C LEU A 369 -42.98 -2.90 11.55
N GLU A 370 -43.40 -4.15 11.34
CA GLU A 370 -44.81 -4.53 11.32
C GLU A 370 -45.44 -4.34 12.70
N ASN A 371 -44.74 -4.73 13.77
CA ASN A 371 -45.24 -4.54 15.14
C ASN A 371 -45.42 -3.07 15.49
N GLN A 372 -44.49 -2.18 15.10
CA GLN A 372 -44.62 -0.73 15.26
C GLN A 372 -45.87 -0.21 14.52
N ALA A 373 -46.10 -0.63 13.28
CA ALA A 373 -47.24 -0.21 12.50
C ALA A 373 -48.59 -0.65 13.15
N LEU A 374 -48.63 -1.89 13.68
CA LEU A 374 -49.78 -2.40 14.42
C LEU A 374 -50.04 -1.62 15.72
N ALA A 375 -49.00 -1.33 16.49
CA ALA A 375 -49.09 -0.55 17.72
C ALA A 375 -49.60 0.88 17.48
N LEU A 376 -49.13 1.53 16.42
CA LEU A 376 -49.63 2.84 15.99
C LEU A 376 -51.10 2.80 15.58
N SER A 377 -51.54 1.75 14.85
CA SER A 377 -52.94 1.55 14.45
C SER A 377 -53.86 1.33 15.65
N ARG A 378 -53.41 0.56 16.65
CA ARG A 378 -54.18 0.37 17.92
C ARG A 378 -54.34 1.66 18.67
N PHE A 379 -53.26 2.45 18.78
CA PHE A 379 -53.32 3.78 19.42
C PHE A 379 -54.29 4.70 18.69
N THR A 380 -54.24 4.83 17.37
CA THR A 380 -55.12 5.68 16.57
C THR A 380 -56.58 5.26 16.65
N SER A 381 -56.81 3.95 16.88
CA SER A 381 -58.15 3.39 17.10
C SER A 381 -58.63 3.50 18.57
N GLY A 382 -57.85 4.09 19.47
CA GLY A 382 -58.17 4.23 20.88
C GLY A 382 -58.08 2.94 21.70
N LEU A 383 -57.45 1.89 21.16
CA LEU A 383 -57.34 0.56 21.79
C LEU A 383 -56.13 0.38 22.69
N SER A 384 -55.13 1.28 22.58
CA SER A 384 -53.94 1.26 23.42
C SER A 384 -53.45 2.66 23.74
N PRO A 385 -52.71 2.85 24.85
CA PRO A 385 -52.12 4.13 25.19
C PRO A 385 -50.94 4.48 24.29
N LEU A 386 -50.67 5.79 24.13
CA LEU A 386 -49.57 6.28 23.29
C LEU A 386 -48.20 5.73 23.73
N VAL A 387 -47.98 5.54 25.04
CA VAL A 387 -46.73 5.01 25.60
C VAL A 387 -46.39 3.61 25.01
N GLU A 388 -47.40 2.77 24.77
CA GLU A 388 -47.20 1.46 24.16
C GLU A 388 -46.68 1.60 22.73
N ALA A 389 -47.33 2.44 21.90
CA ALA A 389 -46.87 2.70 20.52
C ALA A 389 -45.44 3.24 20.46
N LEU A 390 -45.09 4.19 21.37
CA LEU A 390 -43.75 4.75 21.47
C LEU A 390 -42.71 3.72 21.94
N ASN A 391 -43.07 2.78 22.78
CA ASN A 391 -42.18 1.69 23.19
C ASN A 391 -41.91 0.73 22.04
N GLN A 392 -42.90 0.45 21.17
CA GLN A 392 -42.64 -0.37 19.95
C GLN A 392 -41.80 0.39 18.94
N GLU A 393 -41.98 1.69 18.80
CA GLU A 393 -41.08 2.53 18.00
C GLU A 393 -39.63 2.52 18.54
N TRP A 394 -39.46 2.58 19.85
CA TRP A 394 -38.15 2.43 20.50
C TRP A 394 -37.51 1.08 20.20
N ASN A 395 -38.26 -0.03 20.28
CA ASN A 395 -37.76 -1.36 19.98
C ASN A 395 -37.32 -1.47 18.52
N TYR A 396 -38.14 -0.98 17.59
CA TYR A 396 -37.81 -0.89 16.17
C TYR A 396 -36.52 -0.12 15.93
N LEU A 397 -36.35 1.06 16.55
CA LEU A 397 -35.15 1.88 16.39
C LEU A 397 -33.88 1.19 16.94
N ASN A 398 -33.99 0.39 17.99
CA ASN A 398 -32.87 -0.39 18.49
C ASN A 398 -32.44 -1.46 17.48
N VAL A 399 -33.38 -2.21 16.91
CA VAL A 399 -33.08 -3.22 15.90
C VAL A 399 -32.56 -2.57 14.62
N GLU A 400 -33.10 -1.41 14.22
CA GLU A 400 -32.55 -0.63 13.10
C GLU A 400 -31.07 -0.24 13.34
N TYR A 401 -30.73 0.17 14.56
CA TYR A 401 -29.33 0.48 14.91
C TYR A 401 -28.41 -0.73 14.77
N GLU A 402 -28.84 -1.90 15.26
CA GLU A 402 -28.07 -3.16 15.12
C GLU A 402 -27.96 -3.62 13.66
N TRP A 403 -29.01 -3.43 12.88
CA TRP A 403 -29.03 -3.73 11.45
C TRP A 403 -28.05 -2.82 10.67
N ILE A 404 -28.00 -1.51 11.01
CA ILE A 404 -27.01 -0.58 10.45
C ILE A 404 -25.59 -1.06 10.75
N GLU A 405 -25.33 -1.45 12.01
CA GLU A 405 -24.02 -1.97 12.42
C GLU A 405 -23.64 -3.25 11.70
N ALA A 406 -24.55 -4.19 11.58
CA ALA A 406 -24.31 -5.45 10.89
C ALA A 406 -24.00 -5.24 9.39
N ASN A 407 -24.71 -4.32 8.71
CA ASN A 407 -24.42 -3.95 7.32
C ASN A 407 -23.06 -3.27 7.16
N GLN A 408 -22.66 -2.41 8.11
CA GLN A 408 -21.33 -1.83 8.16
C GLN A 408 -20.27 -2.93 8.21
N VAL A 409 -20.36 -3.86 9.17
CA VAL A 409 -19.39 -4.94 9.37
C VAL A 409 -19.34 -5.87 8.15
N LEU A 410 -20.49 -6.19 7.54
CA LEU A 410 -20.54 -6.99 6.31
C LEU A 410 -19.80 -6.30 5.17
N SER A 411 -20.05 -5.02 4.95
CA SER A 411 -19.39 -4.25 3.89
C SER A 411 -17.87 -4.13 4.13
N GLU A 412 -17.46 -3.90 5.38
CA GLU A 412 -16.04 -3.89 5.74
C GLU A 412 -15.39 -5.27 5.53
N SER A 413 -16.07 -6.37 5.88
CA SER A 413 -15.55 -7.73 5.67
C SER A 413 -15.41 -8.06 4.19
N LEU A 414 -16.33 -7.58 3.36
CA LEU A 414 -16.26 -7.73 1.92
C LEU A 414 -15.07 -6.95 1.33
N ILE A 415 -14.87 -5.71 1.75
CA ILE A 415 -13.72 -4.89 1.34
C ILE A 415 -12.41 -5.57 1.74
N ALA A 416 -12.32 -6.06 2.99
CA ALA A 416 -11.15 -6.78 3.48
C ALA A 416 -10.87 -8.06 2.67
N LEU A 417 -11.92 -8.76 2.27
CA LEU A 417 -11.80 -9.95 1.44
C LEU A 417 -11.30 -9.61 0.03
N TYR A 418 -11.81 -8.56 -0.63
CA TYR A 418 -11.27 -8.11 -1.92
C TYR A 418 -9.80 -7.70 -1.82
N LYS A 419 -9.42 -6.99 -0.75
CA LYS A 419 -8.02 -6.66 -0.49
C LYS A 419 -7.16 -7.92 -0.34
N SER A 420 -7.61 -8.91 0.43
CA SER A 420 -6.86 -10.16 0.67
C SER A 420 -6.77 -11.06 -0.57
N LEU A 421 -7.71 -10.93 -1.50
CA LEU A 421 -7.69 -11.58 -2.81
C LEU A 421 -6.72 -10.91 -3.80
N GLY A 422 -6.11 -9.78 -3.41
CA GLY A 422 -5.09 -9.07 -4.19
C GLY A 422 -5.65 -8.06 -5.18
N GLY A 423 -6.97 -7.85 -5.30
CA GLY A 423 -7.60 -7.02 -6.32
C GLY A 423 -7.16 -7.40 -7.74
N GLU A 424 -8.01 -7.37 -8.74
CA GLU A 424 -7.56 -7.55 -10.15
C GLU A 424 -6.93 -6.24 -10.65
N TRP A 425 -5.66 -6.02 -10.31
CA TRP A 425 -4.89 -4.83 -10.70
C TRP A 425 -4.46 -4.85 -12.18
N GLU A 426 -4.56 -5.98 -12.86
CA GLU A 426 -4.17 -6.14 -14.28
C GLU A 426 -4.90 -5.16 -15.22
N CYS A 427 -6.03 -4.64 -14.80
CA CYS A 427 -6.83 -3.69 -15.55
C CYS A 427 -6.30 -2.25 -15.54
N PHE A 428 -5.40 -1.90 -14.61
CA PHE A 428 -4.83 -0.55 -14.51
C PHE A 428 -3.63 -0.35 -15.45
N GLY A 429 -3.33 -1.29 -16.32
CA GLY A 429 -2.25 -1.23 -17.29
C GLY A 429 -0.89 -1.64 -16.72
N THR A 430 0.02 -2.13 -17.56
CA THR A 430 1.42 -2.41 -17.20
C THR A 430 2.18 -1.09 -17.03
N LEU A 431 2.63 -0.79 -15.81
CA LEU A 431 3.56 0.31 -15.46
C LEU A 431 4.95 0.16 -16.13
#